data_de6212c0577d931f88650f060088b711
#
_entry.id   de6212c0577d931f88650f060088b711
#
_cell.length_a   1.000
_cell.length_b   1.000
_cell.length_c   1.000
_cell.angle_alpha   90.00
_cell.angle_beta   90.00
_cell.angle_gamma   90.00
#
_symmetry.space_group_name_H-M   'P 1'
#
loop_
_entity.id
_entity.type
_entity.pdbx_description
1 polymer ?
#
loop_
_entity_poly.entity_id
_entity_poly.type
_entity_poly.pdbx_seq_one_letter_code
_entity_poly.pdbx_strand_id
1 'polypeptide(L)'
;LLLLVLWLPAQAVERPPAAAIASAHPLATAAGHEILAAGGNAFDAAVAVSAALAVVEPYSSGLGGGGFWLLRRAADGREVMVDGRETAPLAARHDLYLDAQGGVIPGRSIDGALAAAIPGEPAALAHIAARYGRLPLARSLAPAIRYAREGFEVSEHYRRMASFRLDALRASPAAARTFLRDGAVPPLGHRIRQPDLARTLERLGREGEKGFYAGATAKALLNGVGAAGGIWSGEDLRAYRVVERAPLRGSYRGFRITTAAPPSSGGVALLQMLNILSGYDWEALAETDRVHLATEAMRRAYRDRAEFLGDPGFVAVPVQRLTDPAYAAQLRAGIDPQQATPSSALTAAAAAPGGNHTTHLSVLDREGNRVAATLSINYPFGSGFMPEGSGVLLNDEMDDFSAKPGVPNAYGLVGAAANAIAPGKRPLSSMTPTFVDGPGGTAILGTPGGSRIITMVLLGVLEFAAGREPAAWVARPRYHHQYLPDVLQFEPGALADAVQDELVLRGHTLQQAEQPWGNMQAVWWDREGGRVLAASDPRGEGRAEVRQGAAD
;
A
#
# COMPACT_ATOMS: atom_id res chain seq x y z
N LEU A 1 -11.91 54.48 -27.34
CA LEU A 1 -11.99 53.01 -27.08
C LEU A 1 -11.74 52.77 -25.57
N LEU A 2 -12.82 52.57 -24.81
CA LEU A 2 -12.73 52.17 -23.39
C LEU A 2 -12.50 50.65 -23.35
N LEU A 3 -11.35 50.21 -22.88
CA LEU A 3 -11.10 48.81 -22.53
C LEU A 3 -11.82 48.51 -21.19
N LEU A 4 -12.93 47.77 -21.26
CA LEU A 4 -13.55 47.14 -20.07
C LEU A 4 -12.67 45.95 -19.68
N VAL A 5 -11.89 46.12 -18.62
CA VAL A 5 -11.22 45.00 -17.95
C VAL A 5 -12.28 44.27 -17.12
N LEU A 6 -12.80 43.16 -17.62
CA LEU A 6 -13.66 42.24 -16.87
C LEU A 6 -12.80 41.58 -15.78
N TRP A 7 -12.95 42.06 -14.57
CA TRP A 7 -12.52 41.35 -13.37
C TRP A 7 -13.41 40.11 -13.21
N LEU A 8 -12.91 38.95 -13.61
CA LEU A 8 -13.48 37.68 -13.17
C LEU A 8 -13.15 37.54 -11.68
N PRO A 9 -14.13 37.36 -10.78
CA PRO A 9 -13.86 37.11 -9.37
C PRO A 9 -13.03 35.81 -9.31
N ALA A 10 -11.87 35.88 -8.68
CA ALA A 10 -11.13 34.67 -8.32
C ALA A 10 -12.08 33.81 -7.46
N GLN A 11 -12.48 32.66 -7.99
CA GLN A 11 -13.25 31.70 -7.20
C GLN A 11 -12.43 31.39 -5.93
N ALA A 12 -12.99 31.72 -4.78
CA ALA A 12 -12.37 31.37 -3.51
C ALA A 12 -12.14 29.85 -3.50
N VAL A 13 -10.90 29.44 -3.36
CA VAL A 13 -10.57 28.01 -3.25
C VAL A 13 -11.27 27.49 -2.00
N GLU A 14 -12.26 26.65 -2.21
CA GLU A 14 -13.02 26.03 -1.12
C GLU A 14 -12.05 25.22 -0.24
N ARG A 15 -12.13 25.40 1.08
CA ARG A 15 -11.24 24.77 2.05
C ARG A 15 -12.00 23.83 2.97
N PRO A 16 -11.40 22.69 3.35
CA PRO A 16 -12.00 21.81 4.34
C PRO A 16 -12.18 22.54 5.69
N PRO A 17 -13.33 22.34 6.37
CA PRO A 17 -13.56 22.97 7.68
C PRO A 17 -12.65 22.41 8.79
N ALA A 18 -12.09 21.21 8.58
CA ALA A 18 -11.26 20.51 9.53
C ALA A 18 -10.11 19.78 8.84
N ALA A 19 -9.06 19.46 9.57
CA ALA A 19 -8.03 18.50 9.18
C ALA A 19 -8.44 17.10 9.64
N ALA A 20 -8.07 16.07 8.86
CA ALA A 20 -8.35 14.68 9.20
C ALA A 20 -7.17 13.76 8.89
N ILE A 21 -6.95 12.79 9.77
CA ILE A 21 -5.94 11.74 9.60
C ILE A 21 -6.58 10.41 9.98
N ALA A 22 -6.45 9.41 9.10
CA ALA A 22 -6.72 8.01 9.39
C ALA A 22 -5.45 7.21 9.15
N SER A 23 -5.02 6.40 10.11
CA SER A 23 -3.84 5.54 9.99
C SER A 23 -4.01 4.26 10.81
N ALA A 24 -3.19 3.26 10.50
CA ALA A 24 -3.28 1.92 11.07
C ALA A 24 -2.92 1.82 12.56
N HIS A 25 -2.39 2.90 13.18
CA HIS A 25 -2.02 2.91 14.60
C HIS A 25 -2.33 4.26 15.27
N PRO A 26 -2.90 4.28 16.52
CA PRO A 26 -3.27 5.52 17.20
C PRO A 26 -2.11 6.51 17.41
N LEU A 27 -0.91 6.00 17.73
CA LEU A 27 0.29 6.83 17.92
C LEU A 27 0.72 7.50 16.61
N ALA A 28 0.53 6.84 15.47
CA ALA A 28 0.85 7.41 14.17
C ALA A 28 -0.15 8.52 13.80
N THR A 29 -1.45 8.32 14.04
CA THR A 29 -2.46 9.38 13.88
C THR A 29 -2.14 10.59 14.77
N ALA A 30 -1.77 10.35 16.03
CA ALA A 30 -1.38 11.40 16.96
C ALA A 30 -0.13 12.17 16.48
N ALA A 31 0.89 11.46 15.95
CA ALA A 31 2.09 12.07 15.38
C ALA A 31 1.76 13.03 14.23
N GLY A 32 0.88 12.62 13.31
CA GLY A 32 0.45 13.49 12.21
C GLY A 32 -0.26 14.76 12.70
N HIS A 33 -1.16 14.62 13.65
CA HIS A 33 -1.86 15.78 14.24
C HIS A 33 -0.93 16.69 15.06
N GLU A 34 0.09 16.15 15.72
CA GLU A 34 1.14 16.95 16.39
C GLU A 34 1.87 17.84 15.37
N ILE A 35 2.17 17.30 14.20
CA ILE A 35 2.87 18.03 13.15
C ILE A 35 1.97 19.07 12.48
N LEU A 36 0.69 18.78 12.25
CA LEU A 36 -0.28 19.79 11.78
C LEU A 36 -0.42 20.93 12.79
N ALA A 37 -0.50 20.63 14.09
CA ALA A 37 -0.58 21.64 15.15
C ALA A 37 0.70 22.48 15.27
N ALA A 38 1.85 21.94 14.88
CA ALA A 38 3.13 22.65 14.84
C ALA A 38 3.30 23.54 13.58
N GLY A 39 2.28 23.70 12.76
CA GLY A 39 2.28 24.51 11.54
C GLY A 39 2.70 23.76 10.27
N GLY A 40 2.87 22.45 10.33
CA GLY A 40 3.07 21.60 9.16
C GLY A 40 1.82 21.49 8.30
N ASN A 41 1.98 21.05 7.06
CA ASN A 41 0.90 20.73 6.14
C ASN A 41 0.63 19.22 6.06
N ALA A 42 -0.28 18.78 5.18
CA ALA A 42 -0.60 17.35 5.00
C ALA A 42 0.63 16.50 4.62
N PHE A 43 1.60 17.07 3.94
CA PHE A 43 2.81 16.37 3.50
C PHE A 43 3.77 16.14 4.69
N ASP A 44 3.96 17.14 5.54
CA ASP A 44 4.72 16.99 6.80
C ASP A 44 4.06 15.99 7.73
N ALA A 45 2.72 16.04 7.84
CA ALA A 45 1.94 15.08 8.63
C ALA A 45 2.07 13.65 8.07
N ALA A 46 2.03 13.47 6.75
CA ALA A 46 2.22 12.15 6.14
C ALA A 46 3.63 11.58 6.40
N VAL A 47 4.68 12.42 6.36
CA VAL A 47 6.03 12.03 6.75
C VAL A 47 6.07 11.57 8.20
N ALA A 48 5.42 12.31 9.11
CA ALA A 48 5.39 11.96 10.53
C ALA A 48 4.62 10.66 10.79
N VAL A 49 3.48 10.47 10.12
CA VAL A 49 2.67 9.24 10.23
C VAL A 49 3.43 8.05 9.69
N SER A 50 4.06 8.16 8.50
CA SER A 50 4.87 7.08 7.91
C SER A 50 6.02 6.67 8.84
N ALA A 51 6.80 7.64 9.31
CA ALA A 51 7.91 7.37 10.23
C ALA A 51 7.44 6.79 11.58
N ALA A 52 6.28 7.23 12.09
CA ALA A 52 5.70 6.67 13.31
C ALA A 52 5.24 5.22 13.10
N LEU A 53 4.59 4.90 11.96
CA LEU A 53 4.21 3.52 11.60
C LEU A 53 5.44 2.62 11.49
N ALA A 54 6.56 3.11 10.93
CA ALA A 54 7.83 2.39 10.88
C ALA A 54 8.36 1.96 12.27
N VAL A 55 7.94 2.67 13.33
CA VAL A 55 8.30 2.34 14.73
C VAL A 55 7.27 1.45 15.38
N VAL A 56 5.98 1.82 15.30
CA VAL A 56 4.91 1.22 16.11
C VAL A 56 4.20 0.06 15.43
N GLU A 57 4.42 -0.09 14.12
CA GLU A 57 3.89 -1.18 13.28
C GLU A 57 5.00 -1.93 12.52
N PRO A 58 6.06 -2.40 13.23
CA PRO A 58 7.24 -3.00 12.58
C PRO A 58 6.93 -4.29 11.81
N TYR A 59 5.72 -4.81 11.96
CA TYR A 59 5.21 -5.95 11.21
C TYR A 59 4.54 -5.57 9.89
N SER A 60 4.35 -4.28 9.59
CA SER A 60 3.65 -3.82 8.38
C SER A 60 4.46 -2.90 7.49
N SER A 61 5.29 -2.02 8.07
CA SER A 61 6.13 -1.05 7.36
C SER A 61 7.40 -0.72 8.11
N GLY A 62 8.30 0.04 7.51
CA GLY A 62 9.54 0.43 8.15
C GLY A 62 10.56 1.08 7.23
N LEU A 63 11.58 1.75 7.80
CA LEU A 63 12.67 2.36 7.04
C LEU A 63 13.43 1.37 6.14
N GLY A 64 13.31 0.06 6.41
CA GLY A 64 13.86 -1.00 5.58
C GLY A 64 12.98 -1.40 4.40
N GLY A 65 11.88 -0.72 4.18
CA GLY A 65 10.89 -0.96 3.13
C GLY A 65 10.70 0.22 2.18
N GLY A 66 9.48 0.33 1.65
CA GLY A 66 9.12 1.40 0.73
C GLY A 66 7.62 1.57 0.56
N GLY A 67 7.22 2.24 -0.53
CA GLY A 67 5.81 2.47 -0.80
C GLY A 67 5.54 3.52 -1.85
N PHE A 68 4.26 3.89 -1.91
CA PHE A 68 3.76 4.93 -2.81
C PHE A 68 2.95 5.96 -2.03
N TRP A 69 3.29 7.24 -2.21
CA TRP A 69 2.57 8.39 -1.66
C TRP A 69 1.90 9.14 -2.80
N LEU A 70 0.59 9.07 -2.87
CA LEU A 70 -0.21 9.88 -3.78
C LEU A 70 -0.49 11.21 -3.09
N LEU A 71 0.00 12.29 -3.68
CA LEU A 71 -0.04 13.64 -3.14
C LEU A 71 -0.91 14.53 -4.02
N ARG A 72 -1.70 15.43 -3.41
CA ARG A 72 -2.30 16.57 -4.10
C ARG A 72 -2.04 17.86 -3.33
N ARG A 73 -1.40 18.81 -4.00
CA ARG A 73 -1.19 20.16 -3.48
C ARG A 73 -2.39 21.03 -3.85
N ALA A 74 -3.03 21.63 -2.84
CA ALA A 74 -4.26 22.40 -3.04
C ALA A 74 -4.00 23.72 -3.80
N ALA A 75 -2.86 24.36 -3.56
CA ALA A 75 -2.53 25.68 -4.11
C ALA A 75 -2.54 25.76 -5.65
N ASP A 76 -2.16 24.68 -6.32
CA ASP A 76 -2.08 24.62 -7.78
C ASP A 76 -2.78 23.38 -8.38
N GLY A 77 -3.40 22.56 -7.53
CA GLY A 77 -4.08 21.33 -7.95
C GLY A 77 -3.14 20.22 -8.43
N ARG A 78 -1.82 20.36 -8.27
CA ARG A 78 -0.84 19.37 -8.72
C ARG A 78 -1.03 18.05 -7.98
N GLU A 79 -1.17 16.99 -8.77
CA GLU A 79 -1.20 15.60 -8.28
C GLU A 79 0.06 14.88 -8.75
N VAL A 80 0.70 14.16 -7.83
CA VAL A 80 1.91 13.38 -8.10
C VAL A 80 1.91 12.12 -7.25
N MET A 81 2.44 11.03 -7.79
CA MET A 81 2.79 9.85 -7.03
C MET A 81 4.30 9.84 -6.78
N VAL A 82 4.69 9.89 -5.51
CA VAL A 82 6.07 9.67 -5.09
C VAL A 82 6.27 8.17 -4.98
N ASP A 83 7.08 7.63 -5.89
CA ASP A 83 7.46 6.23 -5.95
C ASP A 83 8.74 6.03 -5.14
N GLY A 84 8.58 5.56 -3.93
CA GLY A 84 9.62 5.08 -3.02
C GLY A 84 9.64 3.56 -2.92
N ARG A 85 9.20 2.84 -3.97
CA ARG A 85 9.30 1.39 -4.06
C ARG A 85 10.76 0.95 -4.02
N GLU A 86 11.01 -0.18 -3.45
CA GLU A 86 12.32 -0.81 -3.38
C GLU A 86 12.87 -1.13 -4.77
N THR A 87 14.20 -1.31 -4.86
CA THR A 87 14.85 -1.80 -6.08
C THR A 87 15.63 -3.07 -5.80
N ALA A 88 15.61 -3.99 -6.75
CA ALA A 88 16.50 -5.15 -6.69
C ALA A 88 17.97 -4.70 -6.62
N PRO A 89 18.81 -5.36 -5.81
CA PRO A 89 20.25 -5.09 -5.81
C PRO A 89 20.87 -5.23 -7.21
N LEU A 90 21.90 -4.46 -7.51
CA LEU A 90 22.59 -4.49 -8.81
C LEU A 90 23.24 -5.84 -9.11
N ALA A 91 23.51 -6.65 -8.09
CA ALA A 91 23.98 -8.03 -8.23
C ALA A 91 22.86 -9.07 -8.40
N ALA A 92 21.60 -8.66 -8.39
CA ALA A 92 20.47 -9.57 -8.55
C ALA A 92 20.43 -10.19 -9.95
N ARG A 93 20.04 -11.48 -10.01
CA ARG A 93 19.90 -12.23 -11.26
C ARG A 93 18.53 -12.85 -11.34
N HIS A 94 18.07 -13.15 -12.55
CA HIS A 94 16.74 -13.74 -12.78
C HIS A 94 16.56 -15.13 -12.12
N ASP A 95 17.65 -15.85 -11.85
CA ASP A 95 17.70 -17.18 -11.25
C ASP A 95 18.06 -17.17 -9.75
N LEU A 96 18.06 -16.00 -9.10
CA LEU A 96 18.54 -15.80 -7.72
C LEU A 96 17.92 -16.75 -6.70
N TYR A 97 16.67 -17.14 -6.91
CA TYR A 97 15.89 -18.00 -6.02
C TYR A 97 15.62 -19.39 -6.59
N LEU A 98 16.33 -19.79 -7.66
CA LEU A 98 16.20 -21.09 -8.26
C LEU A 98 17.32 -22.03 -7.81
N ASP A 99 17.02 -23.31 -7.72
CA ASP A 99 18.00 -24.39 -7.57
C ASP A 99 18.67 -24.73 -8.90
N ALA A 100 19.63 -25.66 -8.87
CA ALA A 100 20.37 -26.09 -10.07
C ALA A 100 19.48 -26.77 -11.12
N GLN A 101 18.27 -27.20 -10.75
CA GLN A 101 17.28 -27.83 -11.62
C GLN A 101 16.23 -26.82 -12.11
N GLY A 102 16.35 -25.55 -11.71
CA GLY A 102 15.42 -24.47 -12.06
C GLY A 102 14.12 -24.52 -11.26
N GLY A 103 14.10 -25.22 -10.13
CA GLY A 103 13.01 -25.18 -9.14
C GLY A 103 13.15 -23.97 -8.22
N VAL A 104 12.00 -23.38 -7.80
CA VAL A 104 12.02 -22.30 -6.80
C VAL A 104 12.38 -22.87 -5.43
N ILE A 105 13.37 -22.29 -4.77
CA ILE A 105 13.80 -22.66 -3.42
C ILE A 105 12.83 -22.04 -2.41
N PRO A 106 12.01 -22.83 -1.68
CA PRO A 106 11.01 -22.30 -0.76
C PRO A 106 11.59 -21.39 0.32
N GLY A 107 10.95 -20.24 0.58
CA GLY A 107 11.33 -19.29 1.63
C GLY A 107 12.57 -18.44 1.34
N ARG A 108 13.33 -18.70 0.29
CA ARG A 108 14.58 -17.99 0.01
C ARG A 108 14.38 -16.53 -0.39
N SER A 109 13.21 -16.21 -0.96
CA SER A 109 12.78 -14.83 -1.28
C SER A 109 12.08 -14.13 -0.13
N ILE A 110 11.82 -14.85 1.01
CA ILE A 110 11.04 -14.35 2.13
C ILE A 110 11.91 -14.09 3.36
N ASP A 111 12.83 -14.99 3.69
CA ASP A 111 13.59 -14.94 4.94
C ASP A 111 15.07 -14.58 4.75
N GLY A 112 15.58 -13.71 5.64
CA GLY A 112 16.99 -13.37 5.71
C GLY A 112 17.43 -12.26 4.75
N ALA A 113 18.75 -11.98 4.76
CA ALA A 113 19.32 -10.83 4.07
C ALA A 113 19.20 -10.88 2.53
N LEU A 114 19.12 -12.08 1.94
CA LEU A 114 19.02 -12.24 0.48
C LEU A 114 17.63 -11.87 -0.06
N ALA A 115 16.61 -11.91 0.78
CA ALA A 115 15.23 -11.54 0.43
C ALA A 115 15.01 -10.02 0.33
N ALA A 116 15.98 -9.22 0.85
CA ALA A 116 15.81 -7.79 0.96
C ALA A 116 16.18 -7.04 -0.32
N ALA A 117 15.23 -6.26 -0.84
CA ALA A 117 15.46 -5.23 -1.85
C ALA A 117 15.97 -3.94 -1.20
N ILE A 118 16.57 -3.03 -1.99
CA ILE A 118 17.12 -1.76 -1.52
C ILE A 118 15.97 -0.86 -1.04
N PRO A 119 15.96 -0.41 0.21
CA PRO A 119 14.86 0.37 0.79
C PRO A 119 14.63 1.70 0.09
N GLY A 120 13.37 2.13 0.04
CA GLY A 120 12.98 3.38 -0.58
C GLY A 120 12.29 4.39 0.35
N GLU A 121 11.73 3.93 1.48
CA GLU A 121 10.99 4.80 2.40
C GLU A 121 11.83 5.97 2.92
N PRO A 122 13.09 5.82 3.37
CA PRO A 122 13.88 6.95 3.87
C PRO A 122 14.09 8.06 2.85
N ALA A 123 14.33 7.70 1.58
CA ALA A 123 14.48 8.68 0.50
C ALA A 123 13.14 9.38 0.19
N ALA A 124 12.02 8.64 0.20
CA ALA A 124 10.70 9.21 -0.03
C ALA A 124 10.31 10.21 1.06
N LEU A 125 10.54 9.89 2.34
CA LEU A 125 10.29 10.80 3.45
C LEU A 125 11.10 12.08 3.34
N ALA A 126 12.40 11.97 3.04
CA ALA A 126 13.28 13.12 2.83
C ALA A 126 12.84 13.96 1.61
N HIS A 127 12.47 13.31 0.52
CA HIS A 127 12.00 13.96 -0.70
C HIS A 127 10.68 14.72 -0.47
N ILE A 128 9.69 14.10 0.17
CA ILE A 128 8.38 14.70 0.45
C ILE A 128 8.55 15.91 1.36
N ALA A 129 9.31 15.79 2.45
CA ALA A 129 9.58 16.90 3.35
C ALA A 129 10.26 18.08 2.62
N ALA A 130 11.27 17.82 1.81
CA ALA A 130 12.03 18.86 1.12
C ALA A 130 11.25 19.57 -0.01
N ARG A 131 10.35 18.86 -0.72
CA ARG A 131 9.66 19.42 -1.90
C ARG A 131 8.24 19.90 -1.64
N TYR A 132 7.58 19.33 -0.64
CA TYR A 132 6.15 19.54 -0.37
C TYR A 132 5.89 20.01 1.06
N GLY A 133 6.77 19.66 2.01
CA GLY A 133 6.66 20.06 3.41
C GLY A 133 6.95 21.53 3.65
N ARG A 134 6.56 22.00 4.83
CA ARG A 134 6.83 23.35 5.39
C ARG A 134 7.84 23.31 6.52
N LEU A 135 7.92 22.16 7.19
CA LEU A 135 8.79 21.97 8.34
C LEU A 135 10.08 21.26 7.94
N PRO A 136 11.18 21.51 8.65
CA PRO A 136 12.38 20.69 8.50
C PRO A 136 12.08 19.21 8.76
N LEU A 137 12.67 18.30 7.99
CA LEU A 137 12.48 16.84 8.12
C LEU A 137 12.66 16.36 9.58
N ALA A 138 13.69 16.88 10.28
CA ALA A 138 13.94 16.55 11.69
C ALA A 138 12.72 16.85 12.59
N ARG A 139 11.92 17.86 12.25
CA ARG A 139 10.71 18.21 13.01
C ARG A 139 9.61 17.19 12.77
N SER A 140 9.39 16.80 11.51
CA SER A 140 8.39 15.80 11.15
C SER A 140 8.73 14.40 11.67
N LEU A 141 10.02 14.07 11.84
CA LEU A 141 10.47 12.80 12.41
C LEU A 141 10.49 12.78 13.95
N ALA A 142 10.35 13.92 14.63
CA ALA A 142 10.49 13.99 16.09
C ALA A 142 9.53 13.07 16.86
N PRO A 143 8.23 12.92 16.50
CA PRO A 143 7.34 11.98 17.16
C PRO A 143 7.82 10.52 17.04
N ALA A 144 8.25 10.11 15.85
CA ALA A 144 8.76 8.75 15.61
C ALA A 144 10.03 8.46 16.42
N ILE A 145 10.97 9.43 16.49
CA ILE A 145 12.18 9.33 17.32
C ILE A 145 11.81 9.15 18.79
N ARG A 146 10.84 9.89 19.28
CA ARG A 146 10.32 9.78 20.65
C ARG A 146 9.74 8.38 20.89
N TYR A 147 8.86 7.87 20.02
CA TYR A 147 8.27 6.54 20.16
C TYR A 147 9.32 5.44 20.08
N ALA A 148 10.35 5.57 19.24
CA ALA A 148 11.44 4.60 19.17
C ALA A 148 12.26 4.55 20.48
N ARG A 149 12.46 5.69 21.14
CA ARG A 149 13.19 5.78 22.43
C ARG A 149 12.35 5.33 23.62
N GLU A 150 11.13 5.84 23.73
CA GLU A 150 10.25 5.58 24.85
C GLU A 150 9.57 4.22 24.74
N GLY A 151 9.37 3.74 23.54
CA GLY A 151 8.74 2.48 23.19
C GLY A 151 7.22 2.57 23.07
N PHE A 152 6.65 1.54 22.44
CA PHE A 152 5.22 1.29 22.31
C PHE A 152 4.83 -0.03 22.96
N GLU A 153 3.55 -0.19 23.30
CA GLU A 153 3.07 -1.38 24.00
C GLU A 153 2.68 -2.49 23.01
N VAL A 154 3.04 -3.73 23.36
CA VAL A 154 2.67 -4.93 22.61
C VAL A 154 1.17 -5.16 22.71
N SER A 155 0.52 -5.21 21.57
CA SER A 155 -0.91 -5.51 21.40
C SER A 155 -1.15 -6.98 21.02
N GLU A 156 -2.41 -7.41 20.98
CA GLU A 156 -2.77 -8.73 20.44
C GLU A 156 -2.43 -8.85 18.96
N HIS A 157 -2.56 -7.77 18.19
CA HIS A 157 -2.20 -7.78 16.79
C HIS A 157 -0.69 -8.01 16.60
N TYR A 158 0.14 -7.24 17.34
CA TYR A 158 1.58 -7.46 17.37
C TYR A 158 1.93 -8.93 17.70
N ARG A 159 1.30 -9.49 18.73
CA ARG A 159 1.56 -10.86 19.16
C ARG A 159 1.24 -11.89 18.08
N ARG A 160 0.11 -11.74 17.39
CA ARG A 160 -0.23 -12.62 16.27
C ARG A 160 0.84 -12.56 15.17
N MET A 161 1.28 -11.35 14.79
CA MET A 161 2.30 -11.17 13.77
C MET A 161 3.65 -11.72 14.17
N ALA A 162 4.07 -11.46 15.42
CA ALA A 162 5.33 -11.98 15.96
C ALA A 162 5.30 -13.51 16.14
N SER A 163 4.16 -14.10 16.51
CA SER A 163 3.99 -15.55 16.56
C SER A 163 4.12 -16.19 15.19
N PHE A 164 3.52 -15.59 14.18
CA PHE A 164 3.59 -16.06 12.80
C PHE A 164 5.02 -16.02 12.23
N ARG A 165 5.84 -15.04 12.67
CA ARG A 165 7.22 -14.83 12.18
C ARG A 165 8.29 -15.17 13.23
N LEU A 166 7.95 -15.94 14.26
CA LEU A 166 8.82 -16.16 15.41
C LEU A 166 10.19 -16.73 15.02
N ASP A 167 10.22 -17.72 14.14
CA ASP A 167 11.47 -18.36 13.72
C ASP A 167 12.35 -17.43 12.89
N ALA A 168 11.76 -16.64 12.00
CA ALA A 168 12.49 -15.62 11.23
C ALA A 168 13.10 -14.55 12.14
N LEU A 169 12.34 -14.08 13.15
CA LEU A 169 12.83 -13.11 14.13
C LEU A 169 13.96 -13.70 15.00
N ARG A 170 13.86 -14.96 15.39
CA ARG A 170 14.91 -15.67 16.15
C ARG A 170 16.20 -15.86 15.37
N ALA A 171 16.09 -16.04 14.06
CA ALA A 171 17.25 -16.23 13.19
C ALA A 171 18.13 -14.97 13.07
N SER A 172 17.61 -13.79 13.40
CA SER A 172 18.34 -12.52 13.41
C SER A 172 18.57 -12.04 14.85
N PRO A 173 19.81 -12.12 15.39
CA PRO A 173 20.07 -11.72 16.78
C PRO A 173 19.62 -10.30 17.14
N ALA A 174 19.81 -9.34 16.24
CA ALA A 174 19.39 -7.96 16.44
C ALA A 174 17.84 -7.83 16.46
N ALA A 175 17.13 -8.52 15.56
CA ALA A 175 15.68 -8.55 15.55
C ALA A 175 15.12 -9.25 16.81
N ALA A 176 15.70 -10.39 17.17
CA ALA A 176 15.30 -11.12 18.38
C ALA A 176 15.42 -10.26 19.65
N ARG A 177 16.54 -9.55 19.83
CA ARG A 177 16.73 -8.65 20.99
C ARG A 177 15.76 -7.48 21.00
N THR A 178 15.35 -7.01 19.83
CA THR A 178 14.47 -5.84 19.70
C THR A 178 13.01 -6.19 19.85
N PHE A 179 12.55 -7.26 19.21
CA PHE A 179 11.14 -7.59 19.03
C PHE A 179 10.63 -8.77 19.86
N LEU A 180 11.53 -9.54 20.44
CA LEU A 180 11.20 -10.67 21.31
C LEU A 180 11.64 -10.39 22.75
N ARG A 181 11.09 -11.17 23.69
CA ARG A 181 11.53 -11.21 25.08
C ARG A 181 12.04 -12.61 25.40
N ASP A 182 13.32 -12.73 25.72
CA ASP A 182 13.98 -14.02 25.99
C ASP A 182 13.76 -15.05 24.85
N GLY A 183 13.77 -14.57 23.59
CA GLY A 183 13.54 -15.39 22.41
C GLY A 183 12.09 -15.84 22.19
N ALA A 184 11.14 -15.33 22.97
CA ALA A 184 9.71 -15.61 22.85
C ALA A 184 8.90 -14.35 22.49
N VAL A 185 7.67 -14.54 21.99
CA VAL A 185 6.74 -13.44 21.75
C VAL A 185 6.44 -12.73 23.06
N PRO A 186 6.63 -11.40 23.14
CA PRO A 186 6.42 -10.65 24.36
C PRO A 186 4.95 -10.70 24.83
N PRO A 187 4.69 -10.63 26.16
CA PRO A 187 3.33 -10.54 26.68
C PRO A 187 2.68 -9.20 26.33
N LEU A 188 1.34 -9.14 26.41
CA LEU A 188 0.58 -7.90 26.30
C LEU A 188 1.11 -6.81 27.23
N GLY A 189 1.13 -5.57 26.74
CA GLY A 189 1.61 -4.43 27.49
C GLY A 189 3.13 -4.35 27.66
N HIS A 190 3.89 -5.37 27.20
CA HIS A 190 5.34 -5.26 27.16
C HIS A 190 5.73 -4.10 26.24
N ARG A 191 6.77 -3.35 26.63
CA ARG A 191 7.18 -2.15 25.89
C ARG A 191 8.37 -2.42 25.00
N ILE A 192 8.16 -2.36 23.68
CA ILE A 192 9.21 -2.48 22.66
C ILE A 192 9.91 -1.14 22.50
N ARG A 193 11.23 -1.09 22.69
CA ARG A 193 12.07 0.07 22.47
C ARG A 193 13.07 -0.20 21.35
N GLN A 194 13.30 0.82 20.52
CA GLN A 194 14.15 0.71 19.32
C GLN A 194 15.22 1.82 19.30
N PRO A 195 16.18 1.82 20.24
CA PRO A 195 17.15 2.90 20.37
C PRO A 195 18.05 3.05 19.13
N ASP A 196 18.35 1.96 18.42
CA ASP A 196 19.13 2.00 17.19
C ASP A 196 18.36 2.66 16.05
N LEU A 197 17.05 2.35 15.92
CA LEU A 197 16.15 2.99 14.95
C LEU A 197 16.00 4.50 15.27
N ALA A 198 15.91 4.87 16.55
CA ALA A 198 15.89 6.29 16.95
C ALA A 198 17.13 7.02 16.43
N ARG A 199 18.34 6.45 16.58
CA ARG A 199 19.58 7.03 16.04
C ARG A 199 19.59 7.13 14.53
N THR A 200 19.03 6.14 13.84
CA THR A 200 18.90 6.17 12.37
C THR A 200 17.93 7.25 11.91
N LEU A 201 16.76 7.39 12.56
CA LEU A 201 15.80 8.48 12.31
C LEU A 201 16.41 9.87 12.57
N GLU A 202 17.25 10.01 13.62
CA GLU A 202 17.95 11.27 13.92
C GLU A 202 18.96 11.65 12.83
N ARG A 203 19.72 10.67 12.31
CA ARG A 203 20.63 10.91 11.18
C ARG A 203 19.86 11.31 9.93
N LEU A 204 18.76 10.59 9.63
CA LEU A 204 17.88 10.92 8.51
C LEU A 204 17.32 12.35 8.65
N GLY A 205 16.85 12.72 9.84
CA GLY A 205 16.33 14.07 10.12
C GLY A 205 17.38 15.18 9.95
N ARG A 206 18.62 14.93 10.34
CA ARG A 206 19.72 15.90 10.28
C ARG A 206 20.36 16.00 8.91
N GLU A 207 20.51 14.88 8.20
CA GLU A 207 21.36 14.75 7.00
C GLU A 207 20.52 14.45 5.72
N GLY A 208 19.19 14.36 5.85
CA GLY A 208 18.32 13.93 4.75
C GLY A 208 18.68 12.50 4.29
N GLU A 209 18.54 12.22 3.02
CA GLU A 209 18.82 10.89 2.44
C GLU A 209 20.22 10.37 2.82
N LYS A 210 21.22 11.25 2.94
CA LYS A 210 22.59 10.87 3.31
C LYS A 210 22.67 10.20 4.68
N GLY A 211 21.78 10.55 5.61
CA GLY A 211 21.70 9.94 6.94
C GLY A 211 21.32 8.46 6.92
N PHE A 212 20.78 7.97 5.81
CA PHE A 212 20.46 6.56 5.62
C PHE A 212 21.38 5.89 4.59
N TYR A 213 21.52 6.46 3.39
CA TYR A 213 22.22 5.84 2.26
C TYR A 213 23.74 6.08 2.26
N ALA A 214 24.25 6.81 3.24
CA ALA A 214 25.68 7.06 3.44
C ALA A 214 26.06 6.97 4.93
N GLY A 215 27.34 7.15 5.24
CA GLY A 215 27.85 7.23 6.60
C GLY A 215 27.65 5.97 7.45
N ALA A 216 27.32 6.19 8.73
CA ALA A 216 27.25 5.10 9.71
C ALA A 216 26.10 4.11 9.47
N THR A 217 24.93 4.61 9.06
CA THR A 217 23.78 3.75 8.76
C THR A 217 24.06 2.85 7.57
N ALA A 218 24.51 3.41 6.45
CA ALA A 218 24.86 2.62 5.26
C ALA A 218 25.93 1.58 5.56
N LYS A 219 26.97 1.93 6.36
CA LYS A 219 28.02 0.99 6.77
C LYS A 219 27.46 -0.18 7.58
N ALA A 220 26.56 0.09 8.53
CA ALA A 220 25.92 -0.95 9.34
C ALA A 220 25.06 -1.89 8.47
N LEU A 221 24.26 -1.31 7.56
CA LEU A 221 23.42 -2.06 6.62
C LEU A 221 24.28 -2.99 5.73
N LEU A 222 25.30 -2.44 5.05
CA LEU A 222 26.15 -3.21 4.13
C LEU A 222 26.93 -4.31 4.85
N ASN A 223 27.51 -4.02 6.02
CA ASN A 223 28.24 -5.01 6.78
C ASN A 223 27.33 -6.15 7.25
N GLY A 224 26.13 -5.82 7.78
CA GLY A 224 25.19 -6.83 8.26
C GLY A 224 24.63 -7.69 7.13
N VAL A 225 24.21 -7.05 6.03
CA VAL A 225 23.68 -7.76 4.87
C VAL A 225 24.74 -8.67 4.24
N GLY A 226 25.95 -8.18 4.04
CA GLY A 226 27.05 -8.98 3.49
C GLY A 226 27.44 -10.15 4.38
N ALA A 227 27.53 -9.94 5.71
CA ALA A 227 27.84 -11.00 6.66
C ALA A 227 26.77 -12.10 6.72
N ALA A 228 25.51 -11.77 6.39
CA ALA A 228 24.39 -12.70 6.35
C ALA A 228 24.12 -13.30 4.95
N GLY A 229 25.03 -13.13 3.99
CA GLY A 229 24.94 -13.70 2.65
C GLY A 229 24.03 -12.93 1.69
N GLY A 230 23.64 -11.71 2.02
CA GLY A 230 22.96 -10.80 1.10
C GLY A 230 23.92 -10.19 0.09
N ILE A 231 23.37 -9.58 -0.95
CA ILE A 231 24.11 -9.16 -2.16
C ILE A 231 24.17 -7.65 -2.37
N TRP A 232 23.86 -6.86 -1.34
CA TRP A 232 23.93 -5.40 -1.43
C TRP A 232 25.35 -4.89 -1.55
N SER A 233 25.53 -3.82 -2.29
CA SER A 233 26.80 -3.10 -2.44
C SER A 233 26.63 -1.63 -2.04
N GLY A 234 27.75 -0.93 -1.85
CA GLY A 234 27.72 0.52 -1.62
C GLY A 234 27.18 1.31 -2.82
N GLU A 235 27.22 0.72 -4.02
CA GLU A 235 26.66 1.33 -5.22
C GLU A 235 25.13 1.27 -5.20
N ASP A 236 24.54 0.17 -4.75
CA ASP A 236 23.08 0.04 -4.59
C ASP A 236 22.51 1.19 -3.76
N LEU A 237 23.10 1.45 -2.59
CA LEU A 237 22.64 2.53 -1.71
C LEU A 237 22.88 3.92 -2.35
N ARG A 238 24.00 4.13 -3.03
CA ARG A 238 24.29 5.40 -3.72
C ARG A 238 23.42 5.63 -4.95
N ALA A 239 23.02 4.56 -5.62
CA ALA A 239 22.24 4.62 -6.87
C ALA A 239 20.72 4.79 -6.62
N TYR A 240 20.22 4.42 -5.44
CA TYR A 240 18.80 4.51 -5.16
C TYR A 240 18.26 5.94 -5.33
N ARG A 241 17.12 6.08 -6.02
CA ARG A 241 16.43 7.36 -6.23
C ARG A 241 14.93 7.17 -6.13
N VAL A 242 14.28 8.12 -5.49
CA VAL A 242 12.84 8.31 -5.57
C VAL A 242 12.45 8.78 -6.97
N VAL A 243 11.30 8.36 -7.47
CA VAL A 243 10.76 8.80 -8.76
C VAL A 243 9.41 9.50 -8.55
N GLU A 244 9.25 10.72 -9.04
CA GLU A 244 7.93 11.33 -9.17
C GLU A 244 7.27 10.83 -10.45
N ARG A 245 6.07 10.27 -10.32
CA ARG A 245 5.28 9.78 -11.46
C ARG A 245 3.95 10.52 -11.57
N ALA A 246 3.48 10.72 -12.79
CA ALA A 246 2.10 11.13 -13.01
C ALA A 246 1.17 10.00 -12.53
N PRO A 247 0.21 10.27 -11.63
CA PRO A 247 -0.74 9.26 -11.21
C PRO A 247 -1.68 8.90 -12.36
N LEU A 248 -2.27 7.71 -12.29
CA LEU A 248 -3.32 7.31 -13.24
C LEU A 248 -4.63 8.03 -12.90
N ARG A 249 -5.35 8.39 -13.96
CA ARG A 249 -6.66 9.02 -13.85
C ARG A 249 -7.68 8.26 -14.68
N GLY A 250 -8.88 8.14 -14.12
CA GLY A 250 -10.04 7.58 -14.79
C GLY A 250 -11.31 8.19 -14.25
N SER A 251 -12.44 7.67 -14.68
CA SER A 251 -13.75 8.09 -14.19
C SER A 251 -14.65 6.87 -13.93
N TYR A 252 -15.53 6.98 -12.94
CA TYR A 252 -16.56 6.01 -12.66
C TYR A 252 -17.83 6.73 -12.22
N ARG A 253 -18.93 6.60 -12.98
CA ARG A 253 -20.24 7.17 -12.68
C ARG A 253 -20.20 8.68 -12.33
N GLY A 254 -19.39 9.45 -13.06
CA GLY A 254 -19.24 10.89 -12.83
C GLY A 254 -18.19 11.29 -11.80
N PHE A 255 -17.63 10.34 -11.05
CA PHE A 255 -16.51 10.57 -10.15
C PHE A 255 -15.18 10.44 -10.88
N ARG A 256 -14.24 11.34 -10.57
CA ARG A 256 -12.85 11.25 -11.03
C ARG A 256 -12.05 10.40 -10.06
N ILE A 257 -11.36 9.40 -10.58
CA ILE A 257 -10.48 8.51 -9.81
C ILE A 257 -9.04 8.92 -10.12
N THR A 258 -8.24 9.19 -9.09
CA THR A 258 -6.79 9.38 -9.19
C THR A 258 -6.12 8.32 -8.33
N THR A 259 -5.23 7.52 -8.91
CA THR A 259 -4.65 6.35 -8.22
C THR A 259 -3.23 6.04 -8.70
N ALA A 260 -2.61 5.00 -8.12
CA ALA A 260 -1.22 4.66 -8.35
C ALA A 260 -0.92 4.26 -9.80
N ALA A 261 0.20 4.76 -10.31
CA ALA A 261 0.78 4.34 -11.59
C ALA A 261 1.74 3.13 -11.39
N PRO A 262 2.11 2.40 -12.47
CA PRO A 262 3.20 1.43 -12.40
C PRO A 262 4.51 2.04 -11.84
N PRO A 263 5.28 1.28 -11.05
CA PRO A 263 5.27 -0.17 -10.88
C PRO A 263 4.21 -0.71 -9.88
N SER A 264 3.18 0.06 -9.55
CA SER A 264 2.00 -0.55 -8.95
C SER A 264 1.01 -1.02 -10.03
N SER A 265 0.53 -2.24 -9.88
CA SER A 265 -0.58 -2.78 -10.69
C SER A 265 -1.93 -2.22 -10.24
N GLY A 266 -1.98 -1.66 -9.03
CA GLY A 266 -3.22 -1.33 -8.34
C GLY A 266 -4.11 -0.38 -9.11
N GLY A 267 -3.55 0.74 -9.59
CA GLY A 267 -4.35 1.71 -10.32
C GLY A 267 -4.83 1.22 -11.68
N VAL A 268 -4.00 0.47 -12.41
CA VAL A 268 -4.40 -0.12 -13.70
C VAL A 268 -5.56 -1.08 -13.51
N ALA A 269 -5.43 -2.03 -12.58
CA ALA A 269 -6.48 -3.02 -12.33
C ALA A 269 -7.76 -2.39 -11.76
N LEU A 270 -7.64 -1.40 -10.84
CA LEU A 270 -8.78 -0.66 -10.32
C LEU A 270 -9.57 0.03 -11.43
N LEU A 271 -8.89 0.80 -12.29
CA LEU A 271 -9.54 1.52 -13.39
C LEU A 271 -10.16 0.56 -14.40
N GLN A 272 -9.49 -0.54 -14.71
CA GLN A 272 -10.02 -1.56 -15.61
C GLN A 272 -11.31 -2.19 -15.05
N MET A 273 -11.32 -2.58 -13.76
CA MET A 273 -12.53 -3.11 -13.12
C MET A 273 -13.67 -2.09 -13.10
N LEU A 274 -13.38 -0.84 -12.72
CA LEU A 274 -14.38 0.23 -12.73
C LEU A 274 -14.95 0.48 -14.14
N ASN A 275 -14.11 0.47 -15.18
CA ASN A 275 -14.54 0.60 -16.57
C ASN A 275 -15.41 -0.59 -17.02
N ILE A 276 -15.11 -1.82 -16.61
CA ILE A 276 -15.96 -2.99 -16.87
C ILE A 276 -17.32 -2.80 -16.19
N LEU A 277 -17.32 -2.45 -14.90
CA LEU A 277 -18.53 -2.29 -14.10
C LEU A 277 -19.39 -1.08 -14.50
N SER A 278 -18.81 -0.05 -15.09
CA SER A 278 -19.55 1.13 -15.57
C SER A 278 -20.58 0.83 -16.67
N GLY A 279 -20.47 -0.32 -17.31
CA GLY A 279 -21.41 -0.76 -18.35
C GLY A 279 -22.69 -1.41 -17.83
N TYR A 280 -22.84 -1.55 -16.50
CA TYR A 280 -24.01 -2.13 -15.88
C TYR A 280 -24.78 -1.09 -15.06
N ASP A 281 -26.08 -1.23 -14.94
CA ASP A 281 -26.89 -0.47 -13.98
C ASP A 281 -26.72 -1.06 -12.58
N TRP A 282 -25.59 -0.72 -11.96
CA TRP A 282 -25.10 -1.32 -10.71
C TRP A 282 -26.12 -1.29 -9.57
N GLU A 283 -26.89 -0.19 -9.46
CA GLU A 283 -27.85 -0.01 -8.36
C GLU A 283 -29.11 -0.87 -8.55
N ALA A 284 -29.48 -1.16 -9.80
CA ALA A 284 -30.61 -2.00 -10.11
C ALA A 284 -30.33 -3.51 -9.99
N LEU A 285 -29.04 -3.90 -9.91
CA LEU A 285 -28.66 -5.31 -9.83
C LEU A 285 -28.99 -5.91 -8.47
N ALA A 286 -29.38 -7.19 -8.45
CA ALA A 286 -29.42 -8.01 -7.25
C ALA A 286 -28.02 -8.21 -6.66
N GLU A 287 -27.91 -8.55 -5.37
CA GLU A 287 -26.63 -8.74 -4.71
C GLU A 287 -25.79 -9.83 -5.38
N THR A 288 -26.39 -10.97 -5.72
CA THR A 288 -25.70 -12.07 -6.43
C THR A 288 -25.10 -11.60 -7.74
N ASP A 289 -25.86 -10.81 -8.53
CA ASP A 289 -25.37 -10.27 -9.80
C ASP A 289 -24.21 -9.31 -9.60
N ARG A 290 -24.28 -8.43 -8.60
CA ARG A 290 -23.18 -7.53 -8.25
C ARG A 290 -21.92 -8.28 -7.87
N VAL A 291 -22.02 -9.31 -7.03
CA VAL A 291 -20.88 -10.14 -6.63
C VAL A 291 -20.31 -10.89 -7.82
N HIS A 292 -21.17 -11.51 -8.64
CA HIS A 292 -20.75 -12.22 -9.85
C HIS A 292 -20.01 -11.32 -10.82
N LEU A 293 -20.59 -10.18 -11.20
CA LEU A 293 -20.00 -9.26 -12.17
C LEU A 293 -18.72 -8.59 -11.65
N ALA A 294 -18.66 -8.27 -10.35
CA ALA A 294 -17.43 -7.80 -9.74
C ALA A 294 -16.33 -8.87 -9.79
N THR A 295 -16.67 -10.13 -9.49
CA THR A 295 -15.75 -11.28 -9.57
C THR A 295 -15.21 -11.47 -10.98
N GLU A 296 -16.08 -11.37 -11.99
CA GLU A 296 -15.69 -11.46 -13.40
C GLU A 296 -14.78 -10.29 -13.84
N ALA A 297 -15.04 -9.08 -13.34
CA ALA A 297 -14.16 -7.94 -13.56
C ALA A 297 -12.79 -8.14 -12.88
N MET A 298 -12.77 -8.62 -11.62
CA MET A 298 -11.55 -8.95 -10.89
C MET A 298 -10.73 -10.01 -11.64
N ARG A 299 -11.36 -11.10 -12.08
CA ARG A 299 -10.73 -12.19 -12.84
C ARG A 299 -9.96 -11.68 -14.06
N ARG A 300 -10.58 -10.80 -14.84
CA ARG A 300 -9.98 -10.22 -16.06
C ARG A 300 -8.86 -9.24 -15.75
N ALA A 301 -9.05 -8.38 -14.76
CA ALA A 301 -8.03 -7.41 -14.37
C ALA A 301 -6.78 -8.09 -13.79
N TYR A 302 -6.94 -9.14 -13.01
CA TYR A 302 -5.80 -9.90 -12.47
C TYR A 302 -5.12 -10.78 -13.51
N ARG A 303 -5.83 -11.26 -14.52
CA ARG A 303 -5.21 -11.92 -15.69
C ARG A 303 -4.29 -10.94 -16.42
N ASP A 304 -4.79 -9.75 -16.72
CA ASP A 304 -3.99 -8.72 -17.40
C ASP A 304 -2.81 -8.24 -16.53
N ARG A 305 -3.02 -8.17 -15.20
CA ARG A 305 -1.95 -7.90 -14.24
C ARG A 305 -0.82 -8.93 -14.37
N ALA A 306 -1.15 -10.20 -14.37
CA ALA A 306 -0.18 -11.29 -14.42
C ALA A 306 0.63 -11.27 -15.72
N GLU A 307 0.00 -10.91 -16.82
CA GLU A 307 0.62 -10.97 -18.16
C GLU A 307 1.44 -9.72 -18.51
N PHE A 308 0.93 -8.51 -18.18
CA PHE A 308 1.46 -7.28 -18.78
C PHE A 308 2.17 -6.35 -17.80
N LEU A 309 1.97 -6.50 -16.46
CA LEU A 309 2.43 -5.48 -15.52
C LEU A 309 3.81 -5.78 -14.94
N GLY A 310 4.59 -4.73 -14.78
CA GLY A 310 5.95 -4.72 -14.24
C GLY A 310 6.47 -3.30 -14.10
N ASP A 311 7.78 -3.16 -13.86
CA ASP A 311 8.42 -1.85 -13.80
C ASP A 311 8.50 -1.20 -15.19
N PRO A 312 7.87 -0.01 -15.39
CA PRO A 312 7.87 0.67 -16.70
C PRO A 312 9.25 1.18 -17.12
N GLY A 313 10.24 1.20 -16.24
CA GLY A 313 11.64 1.47 -16.58
C GLY A 313 12.33 0.30 -17.28
N PHE A 314 11.75 -0.90 -17.23
CA PHE A 314 12.34 -2.14 -17.76
C PHE A 314 11.47 -2.82 -18.82
N VAL A 315 10.16 -2.62 -18.76
CA VAL A 315 9.20 -3.26 -19.70
C VAL A 315 8.18 -2.25 -20.20
N ALA A 316 7.72 -2.43 -21.42
CA ALA A 316 6.63 -1.65 -21.98
C ALA A 316 5.29 -2.09 -21.39
N VAL A 317 4.80 -1.34 -20.40
CA VAL A 317 3.49 -1.60 -19.78
C VAL A 317 2.40 -0.92 -20.60
N PRO A 318 1.42 -1.65 -21.18
CA PRO A 318 0.39 -1.09 -22.05
C PRO A 318 -0.73 -0.37 -21.27
N VAL A 319 -0.38 0.60 -20.41
CA VAL A 319 -1.30 1.29 -19.49
C VAL A 319 -2.52 1.86 -20.23
N GLN A 320 -2.29 2.57 -21.34
CA GLN A 320 -3.39 3.20 -22.11
C GLN A 320 -4.43 2.17 -22.57
N ARG A 321 -3.97 1.04 -23.13
CA ARG A 321 -4.86 -0.05 -23.54
C ARG A 321 -5.62 -0.63 -22.36
N LEU A 322 -4.92 -0.96 -21.25
CA LEU A 322 -5.53 -1.64 -20.11
C LEU A 322 -6.55 -0.76 -19.36
N THR A 323 -6.42 0.55 -19.44
CA THR A 323 -7.36 1.51 -18.82
C THR A 323 -8.34 2.13 -19.82
N ASP A 324 -8.33 1.68 -21.09
CA ASP A 324 -9.24 2.18 -22.13
C ASP A 324 -10.67 1.62 -21.90
N PRO A 325 -11.69 2.49 -21.85
CA PRO A 325 -13.09 2.07 -21.78
C PRO A 325 -13.52 1.14 -22.93
N ALA A 326 -12.95 1.29 -24.13
CA ALA A 326 -13.25 0.41 -25.27
C ALA A 326 -12.69 -1.00 -25.04
N TYR A 327 -11.50 -1.14 -24.47
CA TYR A 327 -10.96 -2.44 -24.07
C TYR A 327 -11.80 -3.07 -22.96
N ALA A 328 -12.21 -2.30 -21.97
CA ALA A 328 -13.10 -2.78 -20.92
C ALA A 328 -14.46 -3.24 -21.48
N ALA A 329 -14.99 -2.57 -22.49
CA ALA A 329 -16.21 -3.00 -23.19
C ALA A 329 -16.04 -4.36 -23.89
N GLN A 330 -14.87 -4.62 -24.49
CA GLN A 330 -14.54 -5.93 -25.08
C GLN A 330 -14.48 -7.03 -24.00
N LEU A 331 -13.82 -6.74 -22.86
CA LEU A 331 -13.76 -7.69 -21.74
C LEU A 331 -15.14 -7.97 -21.17
N ARG A 332 -15.99 -6.95 -21.06
CA ARG A 332 -17.38 -7.07 -20.58
C ARG A 332 -18.24 -7.89 -21.52
N ALA A 333 -18.07 -7.76 -22.84
CA ALA A 333 -18.81 -8.54 -23.84
C ALA A 333 -18.57 -10.07 -23.70
N GLY A 334 -17.45 -10.47 -23.10
CA GLY A 334 -17.14 -11.87 -22.79
C GLY A 334 -17.60 -12.33 -21.40
N ILE A 335 -18.40 -11.53 -20.68
CA ILE A 335 -18.98 -11.94 -19.39
C ILE A 335 -20.40 -12.47 -19.63
N ASP A 336 -20.64 -13.71 -19.25
CA ASP A 336 -21.98 -14.29 -19.18
C ASP A 336 -22.59 -13.91 -17.81
N PRO A 337 -23.74 -13.22 -17.76
CA PRO A 337 -24.36 -12.83 -16.49
C PRO A 337 -24.82 -13.99 -15.62
N GLN A 338 -24.96 -15.20 -16.20
CA GLN A 338 -25.49 -16.39 -15.52
C GLN A 338 -24.45 -17.48 -15.30
N GLN A 339 -23.22 -17.30 -15.84
CA GLN A 339 -22.19 -18.34 -15.76
C GLN A 339 -20.81 -17.74 -15.51
N ALA A 340 -20.10 -18.27 -14.52
CA ALA A 340 -18.72 -17.88 -14.24
C ALA A 340 -17.78 -18.31 -15.37
N THR A 341 -16.88 -17.43 -15.79
CA THR A 341 -15.83 -17.75 -16.74
C THR A 341 -14.73 -18.56 -16.04
N PRO A 342 -14.42 -19.80 -16.42
CA PRO A 342 -13.27 -20.50 -15.85
C PRO A 342 -11.98 -19.72 -16.13
N SER A 343 -11.12 -19.55 -15.13
CA SER A 343 -9.84 -18.84 -15.30
C SER A 343 -8.95 -19.51 -16.36
N SER A 344 -9.04 -20.83 -16.53
CA SER A 344 -8.34 -21.58 -17.58
C SER A 344 -8.75 -21.18 -19.01
N ALA A 345 -9.97 -20.68 -19.21
CA ALA A 345 -10.42 -20.17 -20.50
C ALA A 345 -9.78 -18.81 -20.87
N LEU A 346 -9.15 -18.13 -19.90
CA LEU A 346 -8.47 -16.85 -20.07
C LEU A 346 -6.95 -16.96 -20.26
N THR A 347 -6.41 -18.18 -20.45
CA THR A 347 -4.98 -18.57 -20.59
C THR A 347 -4.15 -18.66 -19.29
N ALA A 348 -3.13 -19.54 -19.26
CA ALA A 348 -2.75 -20.37 -18.13
C ALA A 348 -1.58 -19.92 -17.25
N ALA A 349 -1.69 -20.12 -15.94
CA ALA A 349 -0.61 -20.43 -15.00
C ALA A 349 -1.17 -20.99 -13.67
N ALA A 350 -0.40 -21.78 -12.91
CA ALA A 350 -0.82 -22.43 -11.66
C ALA A 350 -0.62 -21.53 -10.42
N ALA A 351 -1.36 -21.72 -9.33
CA ALA A 351 -1.35 -20.85 -8.15
C ALA A 351 -1.36 -21.57 -6.79
N ALA A 352 -0.93 -20.86 -5.72
CA ALA A 352 -0.96 -21.26 -4.32
C ALA A 352 -1.46 -20.10 -3.41
N PRO A 353 -1.96 -20.35 -2.16
CA PRO A 353 -2.53 -19.30 -1.27
C PRO A 353 -1.49 -18.44 -0.56
N GLY A 354 -1.78 -17.17 -0.25
CA GLY A 354 -0.86 -16.16 0.28
C GLY A 354 -1.34 -15.28 1.44
N GLY A 355 -0.46 -14.45 2.01
CA GLY A 355 -0.62 -13.63 3.21
C GLY A 355 -1.01 -12.16 3.00
N ASN A 356 -1.13 -11.34 4.12
CA ASN A 356 -1.74 -9.99 4.10
C ASN A 356 -1.00 -9.01 5.01
N HIS A 357 0.06 -8.30 4.55
CA HIS A 357 0.72 -7.32 5.40
C HIS A 357 1.30 -6.13 4.62
N THR A 358 0.90 -4.94 5.02
CA THR A 358 1.20 -3.61 4.45
C THR A 358 0.53 -2.63 5.41
N THR A 359 0.77 -1.33 5.30
CA THR A 359 0.03 -0.30 6.03
C THR A 359 -0.50 0.78 5.10
N HIS A 360 -1.50 1.54 5.56
CA HIS A 360 -2.03 2.68 4.81
C HIS A 360 -2.32 3.86 5.73
N LEU A 361 -2.18 5.07 5.18
CA LEU A 361 -2.58 6.33 5.80
C LEU A 361 -3.27 7.25 4.82
N SER A 362 -4.28 7.98 5.32
CA SER A 362 -5.02 9.02 4.61
C SER A 362 -4.96 10.32 5.40
N VAL A 363 -4.53 11.41 4.76
CA VAL A 363 -4.36 12.73 5.38
C VAL A 363 -5.03 13.82 4.54
N LEU A 364 -5.75 14.72 5.21
CA LEU A 364 -6.32 15.95 4.67
C LEU A 364 -6.00 17.10 5.63
N ASP A 365 -5.41 18.20 5.13
CA ASP A 365 -5.25 19.40 5.92
C ASP A 365 -6.34 20.45 5.61
N ARG A 366 -6.36 21.53 6.40
CA ARG A 366 -7.33 22.62 6.27
C ARG A 366 -7.14 23.50 5.03
N GLU A 367 -6.06 23.32 4.30
CA GLU A 367 -5.83 24.01 3.02
C GLU A 367 -6.34 23.17 1.84
N GLY A 368 -6.70 21.90 2.08
CA GLY A 368 -7.13 20.96 1.06
C GLY A 368 -5.98 20.16 0.43
N ASN A 369 -4.74 20.26 0.96
CA ASN A 369 -3.69 19.32 0.61
C ASN A 369 -4.06 17.93 1.11
N ARG A 370 -3.74 16.91 0.35
CA ARG A 370 -4.10 15.52 0.70
C ARG A 370 -3.03 14.52 0.33
N VAL A 371 -2.98 13.46 1.13
CA VAL A 371 -2.08 12.33 0.93
C VAL A 371 -2.84 11.04 1.14
N ALA A 372 -2.71 10.11 0.21
CA ALA A 372 -2.98 8.69 0.41
C ALA A 372 -1.66 7.95 0.25
N ALA A 373 -1.23 7.21 1.25
CA ALA A 373 0.04 6.49 1.16
C ALA A 373 -0.11 5.04 1.63
N THR A 374 0.46 4.14 0.84
CA THR A 374 0.53 2.72 1.15
C THR A 374 1.99 2.31 1.22
N LEU A 375 2.40 1.73 2.35
CA LEU A 375 3.78 1.44 2.73
C LEU A 375 3.92 -0.03 3.11
N SER A 376 5.07 -0.63 2.87
CA SER A 376 5.29 -2.04 3.17
C SER A 376 6.76 -2.36 3.45
N ILE A 377 6.94 -3.48 4.13
CA ILE A 377 8.15 -4.28 4.14
C ILE A 377 7.85 -5.70 3.59
N ASN A 378 6.72 -5.86 2.90
CA ASN A 378 6.10 -7.03 2.29
C ASN A 378 5.47 -7.98 3.32
N TYR A 379 6.16 -8.99 3.81
CA TYR A 379 5.65 -9.96 4.81
C TYR A 379 5.69 -9.39 6.23
N PRO A 380 4.98 -9.98 7.23
CA PRO A 380 5.09 -9.50 8.61
C PRO A 380 6.54 -9.52 9.08
N PHE A 381 7.01 -8.41 9.64
CA PHE A 381 8.40 -8.20 10.00
C PHE A 381 9.38 -8.37 8.82
N GLY A 382 8.92 -8.21 7.58
CA GLY A 382 9.73 -8.31 6.38
C GLY A 382 10.50 -9.63 6.31
N SER A 383 11.77 -9.55 5.95
CA SER A 383 12.67 -10.70 5.91
C SER A 383 13.03 -11.27 7.30
N GLY A 384 12.49 -10.72 8.39
CA GLY A 384 12.89 -11.05 9.77
C GLY A 384 14.32 -10.62 10.12
N PHE A 385 15.07 -10.04 9.19
CA PHE A 385 16.47 -9.71 9.32
C PHE A 385 16.70 -8.23 9.63
N MET A 386 17.50 -7.97 10.68
CA MET A 386 17.93 -6.64 11.09
C MET A 386 19.45 -6.60 11.17
N PRO A 387 20.14 -5.81 10.33
CA PRO A 387 21.57 -5.56 10.48
C PRO A 387 21.92 -4.91 11.82
N GLU A 388 22.92 -5.42 12.50
CA GLU A 388 23.37 -4.98 13.82
C GLU A 388 23.67 -3.47 13.85
N GLY A 389 23.18 -2.75 14.86
CA GLY A 389 23.41 -1.31 15.07
C GLY A 389 22.69 -0.38 14.10
N SER A 390 21.96 -0.91 13.12
CA SER A 390 21.13 -0.11 12.20
C SER A 390 19.76 0.23 12.79
N GLY A 391 19.18 -0.69 13.56
CA GLY A 391 17.79 -0.65 14.02
C GLY A 391 16.76 -0.81 12.89
N VAL A 392 17.21 -1.09 11.67
CA VAL A 392 16.36 -1.18 10.48
C VAL A 392 16.02 -2.64 10.19
N LEU A 393 14.76 -2.98 10.38
CA LEU A 393 14.21 -4.26 9.94
C LEU A 393 14.04 -4.22 8.41
N LEU A 394 14.65 -5.18 7.70
CA LEU A 394 14.65 -5.19 6.24
C LEU A 394 13.41 -5.87 5.67
N ASN A 395 12.99 -5.38 4.52
CA ASN A 395 11.92 -5.93 3.72
C ASN A 395 12.27 -7.32 3.15
N ASP A 396 11.27 -8.00 2.63
CA ASP A 396 11.40 -9.17 1.74
C ASP A 396 10.71 -8.91 0.40
N GLU A 397 10.84 -7.70 -0.10
CA GLU A 397 10.14 -7.22 -1.29
C GLU A 397 10.63 -7.86 -2.59
N MET A 398 11.77 -8.58 -2.55
CA MET A 398 12.23 -9.40 -3.67
C MET A 398 11.26 -10.54 -4.01
N ASP A 399 10.41 -10.97 -3.06
CA ASP A 399 9.35 -11.98 -3.28
C ASP A 399 8.23 -11.48 -4.22
N ASP A 400 8.05 -10.17 -4.34
CA ASP A 400 7.07 -9.57 -5.25
C ASP A 400 7.49 -9.67 -6.74
N PHE A 401 8.73 -10.05 -7.04
CA PHE A 401 9.11 -10.46 -8.39
C PHE A 401 8.57 -11.85 -8.74
N SER A 402 8.44 -12.09 -10.05
CA SER A 402 8.25 -13.45 -10.56
C SER A 402 9.59 -14.18 -10.50
N ALA A 403 9.81 -14.99 -9.46
CA ALA A 403 11.00 -15.82 -9.33
C ALA A 403 11.16 -16.80 -10.51
N LYS A 404 10.00 -17.26 -11.03
CA LYS A 404 9.87 -18.05 -12.26
C LYS A 404 8.51 -17.77 -12.89
N PRO A 405 8.40 -17.51 -14.21
CA PRO A 405 7.10 -17.32 -14.86
C PRO A 405 6.14 -18.45 -14.58
N GLY A 406 4.90 -18.09 -14.18
CA GLY A 406 3.84 -19.04 -13.85
C GLY A 406 3.92 -19.70 -12.47
N VAL A 407 4.96 -19.41 -11.67
CA VAL A 407 5.05 -19.87 -10.28
C VAL A 407 4.57 -18.73 -9.37
N PRO A 408 3.69 -19.03 -8.39
CA PRO A 408 3.16 -18.00 -7.47
C PRO A 408 4.21 -17.56 -6.45
N ASN A 409 4.13 -16.29 -6.03
CA ASN A 409 4.85 -15.74 -4.88
C ASN A 409 4.12 -16.05 -3.55
N ALA A 410 4.60 -15.50 -2.43
CA ALA A 410 3.99 -15.67 -1.10
C ALA A 410 2.52 -15.20 -1.02
N TYR A 411 2.07 -14.34 -1.92
CA TYR A 411 0.68 -13.89 -2.02
C TYR A 411 -0.17 -14.71 -3.00
N GLY A 412 0.37 -15.80 -3.55
CA GLY A 412 -0.31 -16.60 -4.56
C GLY A 412 -0.44 -15.89 -5.92
N LEU A 413 0.22 -14.74 -6.10
CA LEU A 413 0.19 -14.03 -7.37
C LEU A 413 1.13 -14.70 -8.37
N VAL A 414 0.57 -15.05 -9.51
CA VAL A 414 1.37 -15.48 -10.66
C VAL A 414 1.82 -14.27 -11.46
N GLY A 415 3.00 -14.34 -12.06
CA GLY A 415 3.54 -13.31 -12.92
C GLY A 415 4.25 -13.89 -14.13
N ALA A 416 4.35 -13.08 -15.18
CA ALA A 416 5.07 -13.38 -16.41
C ALA A 416 6.49 -12.77 -16.39
N ALA A 417 7.19 -12.86 -17.52
CA ALA A 417 8.51 -12.28 -17.72
C ALA A 417 8.56 -10.76 -17.48
N ALA A 418 7.43 -10.04 -17.64
CA ALA A 418 7.33 -8.62 -17.36
C ALA A 418 7.79 -8.25 -15.95
N ASN A 419 7.52 -9.11 -14.96
CA ASN A 419 7.92 -8.92 -13.57
C ASN A 419 9.10 -9.83 -13.13
N ALA A 420 9.91 -10.35 -14.05
CA ALA A 420 11.11 -11.11 -13.71
C ALA A 420 12.16 -10.21 -13.04
N ILE A 421 13.01 -10.82 -12.17
CA ILE A 421 14.10 -10.13 -11.47
C ILE A 421 15.11 -9.58 -12.48
N ALA A 422 15.50 -8.32 -12.27
CA ALA A 422 16.61 -7.70 -12.98
C ALA A 422 17.34 -6.68 -12.06
N PRO A 423 18.65 -6.44 -12.26
CA PRO A 423 19.40 -5.46 -11.48
C PRO A 423 18.77 -4.07 -11.48
N GLY A 424 18.56 -3.47 -10.32
CA GLY A 424 17.99 -2.12 -10.17
C GLY A 424 16.49 -1.99 -10.48
N LYS A 425 15.82 -3.07 -10.87
CA LYS A 425 14.39 -3.09 -11.19
C LYS A 425 13.55 -3.03 -9.91
N ARG A 426 12.37 -2.38 -10.00
CA ARG A 426 11.37 -2.35 -8.93
C ARG A 426 10.40 -3.53 -9.06
N PRO A 427 10.13 -4.27 -7.97
CA PRO A 427 9.13 -5.34 -8.01
C PRO A 427 7.73 -4.77 -8.20
N LEU A 428 6.88 -5.51 -8.92
CA LEU A 428 5.48 -5.14 -9.14
C LEU A 428 4.73 -5.12 -7.80
N SER A 429 4.01 -4.03 -7.54
CA SER A 429 3.19 -3.85 -6.33
C SER A 429 1.70 -3.99 -6.61
N SER A 430 0.90 -4.23 -5.56
CA SER A 430 -0.56 -4.11 -5.57
C SER A 430 -1.08 -2.91 -4.77
N MET A 431 -0.22 -2.05 -4.24
CA MET A 431 -0.60 -0.87 -3.47
C MET A 431 -1.45 0.09 -4.30
N THR A 432 -2.58 0.53 -3.76
CA THR A 432 -3.59 1.29 -4.49
C THR A 432 -4.04 2.54 -3.70
N PRO A 433 -3.12 3.45 -3.30
CA PRO A 433 -3.54 4.71 -2.73
C PRO A 433 -4.41 5.46 -3.74
N THR A 434 -5.57 5.97 -3.29
CA THR A 434 -6.60 6.47 -4.21
C THR A 434 -7.27 7.74 -3.68
N PHE A 435 -7.51 8.69 -4.60
CA PHE A 435 -8.46 9.79 -4.43
C PHE A 435 -9.67 9.58 -5.32
N VAL A 436 -10.85 9.89 -4.78
CA VAL A 436 -12.11 9.93 -5.54
C VAL A 436 -12.72 11.32 -5.40
N ASP A 437 -12.82 12.04 -6.50
CA ASP A 437 -13.36 13.40 -6.54
C ASP A 437 -14.69 13.44 -7.28
N GLY A 438 -15.67 14.14 -6.73
CA GLY A 438 -16.96 14.41 -7.35
C GLY A 438 -17.58 15.71 -6.86
N PRO A 439 -18.78 16.07 -7.36
CA PRO A 439 -19.48 17.28 -6.93
C PRO A 439 -19.66 17.30 -5.40
N GLY A 440 -20.09 16.19 -4.80
CA GLY A 440 -20.35 16.06 -3.36
C GLY A 440 -19.12 16.00 -2.48
N GLY A 441 -17.89 15.97 -3.03
CA GLY A 441 -16.71 15.97 -2.17
C GLY A 441 -15.52 15.15 -2.69
N THR A 442 -14.63 14.84 -1.77
CA THR A 442 -13.38 14.13 -2.04
C THR A 442 -13.16 13.02 -1.02
N ALA A 443 -13.00 11.78 -1.48
CA ALA A 443 -12.54 10.67 -0.67
C ALA A 443 -11.02 10.44 -0.85
N ILE A 444 -10.37 10.06 0.23
CA ILE A 444 -8.97 9.63 0.31
C ILE A 444 -9.00 8.27 0.96
N LEU A 445 -8.56 7.23 0.30
CA LEU A 445 -8.65 5.87 0.83
C LEU A 445 -7.56 4.94 0.31
N GLY A 446 -7.35 3.88 1.07
CA GLY A 446 -6.51 2.74 0.74
C GLY A 446 -6.42 1.77 1.91
N THR A 447 -5.74 0.65 1.71
CA THR A 447 -5.70 -0.44 2.67
C THR A 447 -4.43 -1.27 2.48
N PRO A 448 -3.91 -1.93 3.53
CA PRO A 448 -3.01 -3.07 3.38
C PRO A 448 -3.76 -4.32 2.89
N GLY A 449 -3.01 -5.36 2.48
CA GLY A 449 -3.63 -6.65 2.19
C GLY A 449 -3.03 -7.44 1.04
N GLY A 450 -1.79 -7.18 0.65
CA GLY A 450 -1.12 -7.86 -0.44
C GLY A 450 -1.93 -7.79 -1.74
N SER A 451 -2.17 -8.93 -2.38
CA SER A 451 -2.97 -9.01 -3.61
C SER A 451 -4.39 -8.45 -3.46
N ARG A 452 -4.99 -8.56 -2.27
CA ARG A 452 -6.38 -8.15 -1.99
C ARG A 452 -6.56 -6.62 -1.89
N ILE A 453 -5.48 -5.83 -1.82
CA ILE A 453 -5.55 -4.36 -1.75
C ILE A 453 -6.44 -3.80 -2.84
N ILE A 454 -6.25 -4.22 -4.08
CA ILE A 454 -6.93 -3.67 -5.25
C ILE A 454 -8.45 -3.87 -5.16
N THR A 455 -8.87 -5.08 -4.80
CA THR A 455 -10.29 -5.42 -4.70
C THR A 455 -10.97 -4.77 -3.50
N MET A 456 -10.24 -4.60 -2.38
CA MET A 456 -10.76 -3.85 -1.25
C MET A 456 -10.94 -2.37 -1.57
N VAL A 457 -9.99 -1.75 -2.27
CA VAL A 457 -10.14 -0.36 -2.75
C VAL A 457 -11.29 -0.24 -3.74
N LEU A 458 -11.46 -1.22 -4.65
CA LEU A 458 -12.64 -1.28 -5.52
C LEU A 458 -13.94 -1.23 -4.70
N LEU A 459 -14.08 -2.11 -3.70
CA LEU A 459 -15.27 -2.14 -2.85
C LEU A 459 -15.49 -0.81 -2.10
N GLY A 460 -14.42 -0.18 -1.60
CA GLY A 460 -14.49 1.15 -0.97
C GLY A 460 -14.96 2.24 -1.93
N VAL A 461 -14.48 2.23 -3.19
CA VAL A 461 -14.94 3.17 -4.24
C VAL A 461 -16.41 2.95 -4.59
N LEU A 462 -16.86 1.71 -4.65
CA LEU A 462 -18.29 1.38 -4.89
C LEU A 462 -19.18 1.88 -3.75
N GLU A 463 -18.77 1.74 -2.49
CA GLU A 463 -19.51 2.28 -1.34
C GLU A 463 -19.57 3.82 -1.36
N PHE A 464 -18.45 4.49 -1.68
CA PHE A 464 -18.43 5.93 -1.87
C PHE A 464 -19.41 6.37 -2.98
N ALA A 465 -19.35 5.69 -4.14
CA ALA A 465 -20.22 6.00 -5.28
C ALA A 465 -21.72 5.76 -4.97
N ALA A 466 -22.03 4.87 -4.03
CA ALA A 466 -23.37 4.65 -3.50
C ALA A 466 -23.78 5.69 -2.42
N GLY A 467 -22.98 6.73 -2.17
CA GLY A 467 -23.28 7.79 -1.21
C GLY A 467 -23.12 7.39 0.26
N ARG A 468 -22.42 6.30 0.55
CA ARG A 468 -22.18 5.85 1.93
C ARG A 468 -21.06 6.67 2.58
N GLU A 469 -21.07 6.72 3.92
CA GLU A 469 -20.04 7.39 4.73
C GLU A 469 -18.80 6.50 4.93
N PRO A 470 -17.62 7.07 5.29
CA PRO A 470 -16.36 6.32 5.44
C PRO A 470 -16.44 5.11 6.37
N ALA A 471 -17.26 5.17 7.42
CA ALA A 471 -17.47 4.05 8.33
C ALA A 471 -18.00 2.79 7.59
N ALA A 472 -18.86 2.98 6.59
CA ALA A 472 -19.37 1.88 5.77
C ALA A 472 -18.28 1.32 4.83
N TRP A 473 -17.42 2.19 4.25
CA TRP A 473 -16.36 1.74 3.32
C TRP A 473 -15.36 0.83 4.02
N VAL A 474 -14.91 1.23 5.22
CA VAL A 474 -13.90 0.50 5.98
C VAL A 474 -14.47 -0.78 6.62
N ALA A 475 -15.72 -0.77 7.03
CA ALA A 475 -16.36 -1.90 7.71
C ALA A 475 -16.97 -2.94 6.76
N ARG A 476 -17.15 -2.61 5.46
CA ARG A 476 -17.77 -3.52 4.50
C ARG A 476 -17.13 -4.90 4.54
N PRO A 477 -17.91 -6.00 4.67
CA PRO A 477 -17.41 -7.35 4.48
C PRO A 477 -16.90 -7.57 3.05
N ARG A 478 -15.83 -8.31 2.91
CA ARG A 478 -15.01 -8.32 1.70
C ARG A 478 -15.04 -9.65 0.98
N TYR A 479 -14.94 -9.58 -0.35
CA TYR A 479 -14.69 -10.71 -1.22
C TYR A 479 -13.61 -10.36 -2.24
N HIS A 480 -12.93 -11.39 -2.77
CA HIS A 480 -11.74 -11.23 -3.59
C HIS A 480 -11.58 -12.37 -4.57
N HIS A 481 -11.21 -12.05 -5.81
CA HIS A 481 -10.77 -12.97 -6.82
C HIS A 481 -9.51 -12.41 -7.49
N GLN A 482 -8.48 -13.24 -7.68
CA GLN A 482 -7.20 -12.81 -8.24
C GLN A 482 -6.76 -13.58 -9.49
N TYR A 483 -7.75 -14.03 -10.31
CA TYR A 483 -7.55 -14.86 -11.49
C TYR A 483 -7.12 -16.28 -11.12
N LEU A 484 -5.98 -16.45 -10.47
CA LEU A 484 -5.46 -17.71 -9.95
C LEU A 484 -5.01 -17.54 -8.49
N PRO A 485 -5.36 -18.52 -7.60
CA PRO A 485 -6.25 -19.66 -7.86
C PRO A 485 -7.64 -19.20 -8.31
N ASP A 486 -8.35 -20.04 -9.09
CA ASP A 486 -9.70 -19.75 -9.59
C ASP A 486 -10.75 -19.95 -8.48
N VAL A 487 -10.70 -19.08 -7.48
CA VAL A 487 -11.50 -19.15 -6.27
C VAL A 487 -11.96 -17.74 -5.85
N LEU A 488 -13.26 -17.59 -5.59
CA LEU A 488 -13.81 -16.42 -4.93
C LEU A 488 -13.66 -16.58 -3.43
N GLN A 489 -12.70 -15.87 -2.87
CA GLN A 489 -12.49 -15.78 -1.41
C GLN A 489 -13.41 -14.72 -0.81
N PHE A 490 -13.97 -14.98 0.37
CA PHE A 490 -14.84 -14.03 1.07
C PHE A 490 -14.69 -14.13 2.59
N GLU A 491 -14.92 -13.00 3.27
CA GLU A 491 -14.91 -12.91 4.73
C GLU A 491 -16.15 -13.57 5.33
N PRO A 492 -16.09 -14.07 6.57
CA PRO A 492 -17.29 -14.48 7.30
C PRO A 492 -18.35 -13.38 7.29
N GLY A 493 -19.57 -13.71 6.90
CA GLY A 493 -20.68 -12.78 6.80
C GLY A 493 -20.68 -11.85 5.57
N ALA A 494 -19.74 -12.02 4.64
CA ALA A 494 -19.69 -11.20 3.43
C ALA A 494 -20.75 -11.58 2.39
N LEU A 495 -21.14 -12.84 2.36
CA LEU A 495 -22.13 -13.39 1.43
C LEU A 495 -23.18 -14.17 2.22
N ALA A 496 -24.47 -13.84 2.05
CA ALA A 496 -25.57 -14.61 2.60
C ALA A 496 -25.61 -16.01 1.95
N ASP A 497 -26.11 -17.02 2.64
CA ASP A 497 -26.15 -18.41 2.16
C ASP A 497 -26.84 -18.53 0.79
N ALA A 498 -27.98 -17.86 0.60
CA ALA A 498 -28.68 -17.85 -0.69
C ALA A 498 -27.83 -17.24 -1.83
N VAL A 499 -26.98 -16.24 -1.53
CA VAL A 499 -26.03 -15.67 -2.51
C VAL A 499 -24.91 -16.67 -2.83
N GLN A 500 -24.42 -17.37 -1.82
CA GLN A 500 -23.38 -18.41 -2.00
C GLN A 500 -23.91 -19.54 -2.88
N ASP A 501 -25.11 -20.09 -2.58
CA ASP A 501 -25.75 -21.15 -3.34
C ASP A 501 -25.92 -20.76 -4.82
N GLU A 502 -26.41 -19.58 -5.07
CA GLU A 502 -26.60 -19.05 -6.43
C GLU A 502 -25.26 -18.86 -7.18
N LEU A 503 -24.21 -18.37 -6.50
CA LEU A 503 -22.88 -18.23 -7.08
C LEU A 503 -22.26 -19.58 -7.43
N VAL A 504 -22.47 -20.61 -6.60
CA VAL A 504 -22.05 -22.00 -6.88
C VAL A 504 -22.79 -22.55 -8.10
N LEU A 505 -24.12 -22.32 -8.20
CA LEU A 505 -24.91 -22.70 -9.36
C LEU A 505 -24.41 -22.04 -10.66
N ARG A 506 -23.89 -20.80 -10.58
CA ARG A 506 -23.24 -20.12 -11.70
C ARG A 506 -21.84 -20.63 -12.00
N GLY A 507 -21.29 -21.56 -11.22
CA GLY A 507 -19.98 -22.18 -11.45
C GLY A 507 -18.80 -21.51 -10.75
N HIS A 508 -19.03 -20.60 -9.77
CA HIS A 508 -17.96 -20.11 -8.92
C HIS A 508 -17.50 -21.15 -7.90
N THR A 509 -16.20 -21.28 -7.71
CA THR A 509 -15.62 -21.96 -6.55
C THR A 509 -15.50 -20.96 -5.40
N LEU A 510 -16.14 -21.27 -4.28
CA LEU A 510 -16.17 -20.37 -3.12
C LEU A 510 -15.23 -20.85 -2.02
N GLN A 511 -14.56 -19.92 -1.34
CA GLN A 511 -13.73 -20.18 -0.18
C GLN A 511 -13.94 -19.09 0.88
N GLN A 512 -14.60 -19.46 1.97
CA GLN A 512 -14.68 -18.58 3.14
C GLN A 512 -13.33 -18.53 3.86
N ALA A 513 -12.87 -17.33 4.15
CA ALA A 513 -11.65 -17.14 4.94
C ALA A 513 -11.90 -17.43 6.43
N GLU A 514 -10.87 -17.90 7.11
CA GLU A 514 -10.94 -18.14 8.57
C GLU A 514 -11.05 -16.83 9.36
N GLN A 515 -10.44 -15.76 8.86
CA GLN A 515 -10.39 -14.45 9.51
C GLN A 515 -10.69 -13.34 8.50
N PRO A 516 -11.29 -12.23 8.94
CA PRO A 516 -11.38 -11.01 8.13
C PRO A 516 -9.98 -10.47 7.79
N TRP A 517 -9.89 -9.68 6.70
CA TRP A 517 -8.61 -9.14 6.22
C TRP A 517 -8.65 -7.66 5.88
N GLY A 518 -7.47 -7.03 5.80
CA GLY A 518 -7.29 -5.62 5.49
C GLY A 518 -7.37 -4.72 6.72
N ASN A 519 -7.07 -3.45 6.49
CA ASN A 519 -7.07 -2.38 7.50
C ASN A 519 -7.22 -1.04 6.79
N MET A 520 -8.38 -0.80 6.16
CA MET A 520 -8.63 0.38 5.35
C MET A 520 -8.62 1.65 6.21
N GLN A 521 -7.98 2.69 5.70
CA GLN A 521 -7.98 4.01 6.30
C GLN A 521 -8.61 5.00 5.32
N ALA A 522 -9.61 5.73 5.75
CA ALA A 522 -10.40 6.58 4.88
C ALA A 522 -10.67 7.96 5.48
N VAL A 523 -10.65 8.98 4.61
CA VAL A 523 -11.04 10.36 4.92
C VAL A 523 -11.99 10.83 3.81
N TRP A 524 -13.06 11.52 4.17
CA TRP A 524 -13.98 12.14 3.25
C TRP A 524 -14.19 13.61 3.59
N TRP A 525 -13.88 14.47 2.66
CA TRP A 525 -14.32 15.85 2.69
C TRP A 525 -15.64 15.94 1.93
N ASP A 526 -16.73 15.92 2.68
CA ASP A 526 -18.11 16.12 2.23
C ASP A 526 -18.35 17.63 2.06
N ARG A 527 -18.31 18.11 0.81
CA ARG A 527 -18.51 19.54 0.50
C ARG A 527 -19.96 19.95 0.63
N GLU A 528 -20.90 19.11 0.20
CA GLU A 528 -22.33 19.38 0.28
C GLU A 528 -22.79 19.46 1.74
N GLY A 529 -22.31 18.57 2.59
CA GLY A 529 -22.56 18.58 4.03
C GLY A 529 -21.73 19.58 4.81
N GLY A 530 -20.72 20.23 4.19
CA GLY A 530 -19.83 21.19 4.86
C GLY A 530 -18.99 20.57 5.98
N ARG A 531 -18.62 19.29 5.87
CA ARG A 531 -17.98 18.53 6.96
C ARG A 531 -16.84 17.65 6.47
N VAL A 532 -15.99 17.24 7.40
CA VAL A 532 -14.95 16.24 7.16
C VAL A 532 -15.23 15.03 8.05
N LEU A 533 -15.19 13.85 7.46
CA LEU A 533 -15.36 12.56 8.14
C LEU A 533 -14.12 11.71 7.94
N ALA A 534 -13.83 10.84 8.89
CA ALA A 534 -12.73 9.89 8.79
C ALA A 534 -13.11 8.58 9.48
N ALA A 535 -12.60 7.47 8.96
CA ALA A 535 -12.79 6.15 9.56
C ALA A 535 -11.54 5.29 9.41
N SER A 536 -11.27 4.50 10.44
CA SER A 536 -10.30 3.41 10.46
C SER A 536 -11.04 2.08 10.50
N ASP A 537 -10.50 1.09 9.83
CA ASP A 537 -11.04 -0.25 9.74
C ASP A 537 -11.19 -0.91 11.13
N PRO A 538 -12.37 -1.43 11.48
CA PRO A 538 -12.58 -2.09 12.77
C PRO A 538 -11.82 -3.43 12.93
N ARG A 539 -11.21 -3.96 11.85
CA ARG A 539 -10.38 -5.17 11.90
C ARG A 539 -8.98 -4.93 12.45
N GLY A 540 -8.51 -3.67 12.36
CA GLY A 540 -7.21 -3.23 12.83
C GLY A 540 -7.25 -2.48 14.15
N GLU A 541 -6.09 -2.00 14.57
CA GLU A 541 -5.90 -1.17 15.78
C GLU A 541 -5.83 0.32 15.45
N GLY A 542 -6.14 0.68 14.20
CA GLY A 542 -5.99 2.01 13.67
C GLY A 542 -6.90 3.06 14.34
N ARG A 543 -6.61 4.32 14.02
CA ARG A 543 -7.41 5.46 14.50
C ARG A 543 -7.63 6.46 13.38
N ALA A 544 -8.85 6.92 13.28
CA ALA A 544 -9.22 8.08 12.49
C ALA A 544 -9.61 9.24 13.41
N GLU A 545 -9.11 10.42 13.13
CA GLU A 545 -9.36 11.61 13.94
C GLU A 545 -9.55 12.83 13.06
N VAL A 546 -10.60 13.61 13.34
CA VAL A 546 -10.90 14.89 12.70
C VAL A 546 -10.69 16.00 13.72
N ARG A 547 -9.85 16.99 13.39
CA ARG A 547 -9.60 18.16 14.26
C ARG A 547 -10.01 19.44 13.58
N GLN A 548 -10.94 20.12 14.19
CA GLN A 548 -11.26 21.51 13.83
C GLN A 548 -10.10 22.43 14.20
N GLY A 549 -9.92 23.54 13.49
CA GLY A 549 -9.00 24.56 13.93
C GLY A 549 -9.46 25.16 15.26
N ALA A 550 -8.52 25.73 16.02
CA ALA A 550 -8.93 26.68 17.05
C ALA A 550 -9.84 27.72 16.37
N ALA A 551 -10.99 28.02 16.96
CA ALA A 551 -11.79 29.15 16.52
C ALA A 551 -10.90 30.40 16.63
N ASP A 552 -10.74 31.10 15.50
CA ASP A 552 -9.99 32.37 15.45
C ASP A 552 -10.70 33.43 16.31
#